data_f0112b01c4215a19c1a8e17d22f976ab
#
_entry.id   f0112b01c4215a19c1a8e17d22f976ab
#
_cell.length_a   1.000
_cell.length_b   1.000
_cell.length_c   1.000
_cell.angle_alpha   90.00
_cell.angle_beta   90.00
_cell.angle_gamma   90.00
#
_symmetry.space_group_name_H-M   'P 1'
#
loop_
_entity.id
_entity.type
_entity.pdbx_description
1 polymer ?
#
loop_
_entity_poly.entity_id
_entity_poly.type
_entity_poly.pdbx_seq_one_letter_code
_entity_poly.pdbx_strand_id
1 'polypeptide(L)'
;MKRFLLVLSILLCMQCCTFARNLCDVGNGIYVDVDSFRHEGNYGYALVESPIPHHNISCDGLFQFDLLNSKFRVMKVYARNNEGKVIAIIEEFDLPQDLKEWHSISENSLWGAIFEMVKEEP
;
A
#
# COMPACT_ATOMS: atom_id res chain seq x y z
N MET A 1 -16.37 -7.68 19.32
CA MET A 1 -17.42 -6.99 18.60
C MET A 1 -16.95 -6.35 17.29
N LYS A 2 -15.85 -5.63 17.32
CA LYS A 2 -15.28 -5.05 16.08
C LYS A 2 -14.98 -6.10 15.03
N ARG A 3 -14.46 -7.26 15.45
CA ARG A 3 -14.14 -8.36 14.53
C ARG A 3 -15.38 -8.96 13.89
N PHE A 4 -16.48 -9.04 14.63
CA PHE A 4 -17.74 -9.56 14.10
C PHE A 4 -18.31 -8.63 13.02
N LEU A 5 -18.29 -7.32 13.28
CA LEU A 5 -18.74 -6.33 12.30
C LEU A 5 -17.84 -6.33 11.07
N LEU A 6 -16.54 -6.51 11.24
CA LEU A 6 -15.60 -6.57 10.14
C LEU A 6 -15.85 -7.78 9.25
N VAL A 7 -16.08 -8.96 9.85
CA VAL A 7 -16.40 -10.18 9.11
C VAL A 7 -17.70 -10.02 8.33
N LEU A 8 -18.73 -9.44 8.96
CA LEU A 8 -20.00 -9.20 8.31
C LEU A 8 -19.84 -8.24 7.13
N SER A 9 -19.05 -7.18 7.29
CA SER A 9 -18.77 -6.23 6.23
C SER A 9 -18.05 -6.89 5.05
N ILE A 10 -17.10 -7.77 5.32
CA ILE A 10 -16.38 -8.51 4.29
C ILE A 10 -17.33 -9.41 3.51
N LEU A 11 -18.22 -10.12 4.20
CA LEU A 11 -19.22 -10.98 3.54
C LEU A 11 -20.13 -10.18 2.64
N LEU A 12 -20.59 -9.02 3.08
CA LEU A 12 -21.44 -8.15 2.27
C LEU A 12 -20.69 -7.62 1.05
N CYS A 13 -19.43 -7.24 1.21
CA CYS A 13 -18.60 -6.76 0.10
C CYS A 13 -18.35 -7.85 -0.94
N MET A 14 -18.15 -9.09 -0.50
CA MET A 14 -17.99 -10.22 -1.42
C MET A 14 -19.21 -10.44 -2.30
N GLN A 15 -20.41 -10.23 -1.74
CA GLN A 15 -21.65 -10.36 -2.48
C GLN A 15 -21.79 -9.27 -3.55
N CYS A 16 -21.20 -8.10 -3.31
CA CYS A 16 -21.23 -6.99 -4.26
C CYS A 16 -20.12 -7.04 -5.29
N CYS A 17 -19.23 -8.04 -5.20
CA CYS A 17 -18.08 -8.23 -6.10
C CYS A 17 -17.08 -7.07 -6.11
N THR A 18 -17.15 -6.16 -5.14
CA THR A 18 -16.23 -5.05 -5.02
C THR A 18 -15.69 -4.96 -3.61
N PHE A 19 -14.38 -4.97 -3.47
CA PHE A 19 -13.75 -4.63 -2.21
C PHE A 19 -13.50 -3.13 -2.23
N ALA A 20 -14.24 -2.40 -1.41
CA ALA A 20 -13.94 -0.99 -1.21
C ALA A 20 -12.65 -0.91 -0.41
N ARG A 21 -11.56 -0.56 -1.09
CA ARG A 21 -10.33 -0.25 -0.38
C ARG A 21 -10.48 1.11 0.28
N ASN A 22 -9.94 1.28 1.46
CA ASN A 22 -9.99 2.53 2.19
C ASN A 22 -8.77 3.38 1.80
N LEU A 23 -8.85 4.04 0.65
CA LEU A 23 -7.76 4.80 0.09
C LEU A 23 -7.75 6.23 0.61
N CYS A 24 -6.59 6.66 1.08
CA CYS A 24 -6.35 8.04 1.50
C CYS A 24 -5.44 8.71 0.46
N ASP A 25 -5.91 9.85 -0.08
CA ASP A 25 -5.14 10.65 -1.04
C ASP A 25 -4.03 11.39 -0.29
N VAL A 26 -2.78 11.06 -0.62
CA VAL A 26 -1.62 11.71 0.01
C VAL A 26 -0.95 12.73 -0.91
N GLY A 27 -1.55 13.01 -2.07
CA GLY A 27 -1.06 13.99 -3.03
C GLY A 27 -0.40 13.36 -4.25
N ASN A 28 -0.26 14.15 -5.32
CA ASN A 28 0.39 13.74 -6.58
C ASN A 28 -0.20 12.49 -7.22
N GLY A 29 -1.50 12.24 -7.00
CA GLY A 29 -2.15 11.05 -7.55
C GLY A 29 -1.78 9.76 -6.85
N ILE A 30 -1.19 9.83 -5.67
CA ILE A 30 -0.78 8.67 -4.88
C ILE A 30 -1.81 8.45 -3.76
N TYR A 31 -2.21 7.20 -3.57
CA TYR A 31 -3.18 6.81 -2.55
C TYR A 31 -2.59 5.73 -1.67
N VAL A 32 -2.83 5.79 -0.37
CA VAL A 32 -2.41 4.74 0.54
C VAL A 32 -3.65 4.02 1.09
N ASP A 33 -3.60 2.69 1.13
CA ASP A 33 -4.67 1.87 1.68
C ASP A 33 -4.48 1.79 3.19
N VAL A 34 -5.27 2.56 3.94
CA VAL A 34 -5.11 2.66 5.39
C VAL A 34 -5.48 1.36 6.11
N ASP A 35 -6.24 0.49 5.47
CA ASP A 35 -6.58 -0.82 6.04
C ASP A 35 -5.47 -1.86 5.82
N SER A 36 -4.46 -1.52 5.04
CA SER A 36 -3.34 -2.44 4.76
C SER A 36 -2.20 -2.33 5.77
N PHE A 37 -2.25 -1.35 6.66
CA PHE A 37 -1.16 -1.09 7.59
C PHE A 37 -0.92 -2.28 8.52
N ARG A 38 0.34 -2.69 8.65
CA ARG A 38 0.74 -3.78 9.55
C ARG A 38 2.08 -3.43 10.17
N HIS A 39 2.31 -3.97 11.35
CA HIS A 39 3.59 -3.86 12.05
C HIS A 39 4.13 -5.26 12.36
N GLU A 40 5.42 -5.46 12.13
CA GLU A 40 6.14 -6.67 12.54
C GLU A 40 7.49 -6.23 13.12
N GLY A 41 7.61 -6.24 14.45
CA GLY A 41 8.83 -5.76 15.09
C GLY A 41 9.06 -4.28 14.78
N ASN A 42 10.20 -3.96 14.21
CA ASN A 42 10.58 -2.59 13.87
C ASN A 42 10.22 -2.20 12.45
N TYR A 43 9.39 -3.02 11.78
CA TYR A 43 8.99 -2.76 10.40
C TYR A 43 7.50 -2.52 10.30
N GLY A 44 7.14 -1.59 9.43
CA GLY A 44 5.76 -1.32 9.07
C GLY A 44 5.54 -1.63 7.60
N TYR A 45 4.29 -1.92 7.22
CA TYR A 45 3.92 -2.28 5.86
C TYR A 45 2.69 -1.52 5.44
N ALA A 46 2.63 -1.13 4.16
CA ALA A 46 1.46 -0.47 3.60
C ALA A 46 1.37 -0.74 2.10
N LEU A 47 0.15 -0.80 1.59
CA LEU A 47 -0.11 -0.80 0.14
C LEU A 47 -0.30 0.63 -0.32
N VAL A 48 0.45 1.02 -1.33
CA VAL A 48 0.41 2.37 -1.92
C VAL A 48 0.03 2.23 -3.38
N GLU A 49 -1.06 2.90 -3.78
CA GLU A 49 -1.56 2.86 -5.15
C GLU A 49 -1.06 4.05 -5.94
N SER A 50 -0.57 3.78 -7.14
CA SER A 50 -0.12 4.79 -8.08
C SER A 50 -0.74 4.52 -9.44
N PRO A 51 -1.71 5.34 -9.89
CA PRO A 51 -2.26 5.18 -11.23
C PRO A 51 -1.20 5.47 -12.29
N ILE A 52 -1.24 4.71 -13.39
CA ILE A 52 -0.35 4.96 -14.52
C ILE A 52 -1.12 5.79 -15.53
N PRO A 53 -0.71 7.05 -15.78
CA PRO A 53 -1.42 7.94 -16.70
C PRO A 53 -1.53 7.32 -18.10
N HIS A 54 -2.69 7.49 -18.73
CA HIS A 54 -2.96 7.08 -20.11
C HIS A 54 -3.03 5.58 -20.37
N HIS A 55 -3.03 4.72 -19.33
CA HIS A 55 -2.99 3.27 -19.54
C HIS A 55 -4.14 2.51 -18.86
N ASN A 56 -5.06 3.17 -18.20
CA ASN A 56 -6.18 2.52 -17.49
C ASN A 56 -5.74 1.40 -16.56
N ILE A 57 -4.53 1.49 -16.05
CA ILE A 57 -3.99 0.55 -15.06
C ILE A 57 -3.42 1.35 -13.90
N SER A 58 -3.36 0.69 -12.76
CA SER A 58 -2.71 1.24 -11.57
C SER A 58 -1.77 0.19 -10.99
N CYS A 59 -0.78 0.65 -10.25
CA CYS A 59 0.14 -0.24 -9.55
C CYS A 59 -0.01 -0.04 -8.06
N ASP A 60 -0.19 -1.14 -7.33
CA ASP A 60 -0.16 -1.14 -5.87
C ASP A 60 1.20 -1.69 -5.45
N GLY A 61 2.00 -0.86 -4.80
CA GLY A 61 3.27 -1.30 -4.24
C GLY A 61 3.08 -1.72 -2.79
N LEU A 62 3.59 -2.89 -2.42
CA LEU A 62 3.70 -3.27 -1.02
C LEU A 62 5.02 -2.71 -0.51
N PHE A 63 4.91 -1.71 0.36
CA PHE A 63 6.07 -1.01 0.91
C PHE A 63 6.39 -1.53 2.31
N GLN A 64 7.68 -1.67 2.57
CA GLN A 64 8.19 -1.95 3.90
C GLN A 64 8.91 -0.71 4.43
N PHE A 65 8.59 -0.33 5.65
CA PHE A 65 9.18 0.83 6.30
C PHE A 65 10.03 0.37 7.49
N ASP A 66 11.27 0.85 7.53
CA ASP A 66 12.12 0.66 8.69
C ASP A 66 11.81 1.79 9.68
N LEU A 67 11.04 1.47 10.71
CA LEU A 67 10.53 2.47 11.65
C LEU A 67 11.62 3.06 12.55
N LEU A 68 12.72 2.36 12.73
CA LEU A 68 13.85 2.85 13.53
C LEU A 68 14.76 3.78 12.74
N ASN A 69 14.99 3.47 11.46
CA ASN A 69 16.00 4.17 10.66
C ASN A 69 15.39 5.10 9.62
N SER A 70 14.06 5.24 9.60
CA SER A 70 13.32 6.11 8.67
C SER A 70 13.70 5.84 7.22
N LYS A 71 13.50 4.60 6.80
CA LYS A 71 13.77 4.16 5.43
C LYS A 71 12.60 3.37 4.91
N PHE A 72 12.52 3.25 3.58
CA PHE A 72 11.51 2.42 2.94
C PHE A 72 12.09 1.68 1.74
N ARG A 73 11.41 0.61 1.36
CA ARG A 73 11.68 -0.12 0.13
C ARG A 73 10.40 -0.77 -0.37
N VAL A 74 10.41 -1.16 -1.65
CA VAL A 74 9.28 -1.86 -2.27
C VAL A 74 9.56 -3.35 -2.20
N MET A 75 8.55 -4.13 -1.78
CA MET A 75 8.68 -5.59 -1.67
C MET A 75 7.96 -6.33 -2.79
N LYS A 76 6.89 -5.76 -3.31
CA LYS A 76 6.05 -6.43 -4.31
C LYS A 76 5.20 -5.38 -5.01
N VAL A 77 4.88 -5.62 -6.27
CA VAL A 77 4.00 -4.72 -7.03
C VAL A 77 2.86 -5.53 -7.63
N TYR A 78 1.65 -5.02 -7.45
CA TYR A 78 0.44 -5.58 -8.08
C TYR A 78 -0.02 -4.61 -9.15
N ALA A 79 -0.19 -5.08 -10.38
CA ALA A 79 -0.80 -4.28 -11.44
C ALA A 79 -2.28 -4.59 -11.51
N ARG A 80 -3.12 -3.55 -11.56
CA ARG A 80 -4.57 -3.68 -11.62
C ARG A 80 -5.10 -2.99 -12.85
N ASN A 81 -6.17 -3.55 -13.43
CA ASN A 81 -6.87 -2.91 -14.54
C ASN A 81 -7.87 -1.87 -14.01
N ASN A 82 -8.63 -1.22 -14.91
CA ASN A 82 -9.60 -0.20 -14.54
C ASN A 82 -10.79 -0.74 -13.76
N GLU A 83 -10.96 -2.05 -13.70
CA GLU A 83 -12.00 -2.70 -12.89
C GLU A 83 -11.48 -3.07 -11.49
N GLY A 84 -10.21 -2.74 -11.19
CA GLY A 84 -9.59 -3.05 -9.91
C GLY A 84 -9.09 -4.49 -9.80
N LYS A 85 -9.12 -5.25 -10.89
CA LYS A 85 -8.69 -6.64 -10.88
C LYS A 85 -7.17 -6.72 -11.05
N VAL A 86 -6.52 -7.56 -10.24
CA VAL A 86 -5.09 -7.80 -10.37
C VAL A 86 -4.82 -8.58 -11.65
N ILE A 87 -4.02 -8.01 -12.55
CA ILE A 87 -3.68 -8.60 -13.83
C ILE A 87 -2.23 -9.09 -13.88
N ALA A 88 -1.39 -8.65 -12.95
CA ALA A 88 0.00 -9.10 -12.87
C ALA A 88 0.52 -8.87 -11.46
N ILE A 89 1.46 -9.71 -11.03
CA ILE A 89 2.16 -9.57 -9.75
C ILE A 89 3.65 -9.65 -10.04
N ILE A 90 4.39 -8.65 -9.57
CA ILE A 90 5.85 -8.64 -9.68
C ILE A 90 6.40 -8.91 -8.28
N GLU A 91 6.96 -10.09 -8.11
CA GLU A 91 7.55 -10.50 -6.83
C GLU A 91 8.87 -9.80 -6.58
N GLU A 92 9.31 -9.76 -5.33
CA GLU A 92 10.54 -9.10 -4.92
C GLU A 92 11.73 -9.48 -5.79
N PHE A 93 11.83 -10.76 -6.15
CA PHE A 93 12.92 -11.29 -6.95
C PHE A 93 13.03 -10.60 -8.31
N ASP A 94 11.91 -10.24 -8.91
CA ASP A 94 11.85 -9.66 -10.26
C ASP A 94 11.79 -8.13 -10.25
N LEU A 95 11.81 -7.50 -9.09
CA LEU A 95 11.78 -6.04 -9.01
C LEU A 95 13.12 -5.42 -9.41
N PRO A 96 13.10 -4.23 -10.04
CA PRO A 96 14.34 -3.47 -10.26
C PRO A 96 15.10 -3.22 -8.97
N GLN A 97 16.41 -3.20 -9.04
CA GLN A 97 17.26 -3.07 -7.86
C GLN A 97 16.98 -1.79 -7.08
N ASP A 98 16.71 -0.68 -7.76
CA ASP A 98 16.43 0.60 -7.11
C ASP A 98 15.15 0.58 -6.28
N LEU A 99 14.17 -0.27 -6.62
CA LEU A 99 12.96 -0.44 -5.82
C LEU A 99 13.20 -1.32 -4.60
N LYS A 100 14.09 -2.29 -4.70
CA LYS A 100 14.39 -3.21 -3.61
C LYS A 100 15.30 -2.62 -2.56
N GLU A 101 16.04 -1.57 -2.89
CA GLU A 101 16.97 -0.93 -1.98
C GLU A 101 16.24 -0.09 -0.95
N TRP A 102 16.86 0.07 0.22
CA TRP A 102 16.37 0.98 1.22
C TRP A 102 16.64 2.42 0.81
N HIS A 103 15.61 3.27 0.90
CA HIS A 103 15.69 4.69 0.62
C HIS A 103 15.41 5.48 1.87
N SER A 104 16.18 6.53 2.11
CA SER A 104 15.97 7.42 3.24
C SER A 104 14.70 8.26 3.02
N ILE A 105 14.01 8.53 4.11
CA ILE A 105 12.75 9.28 4.08
C ILE A 105 13.00 10.69 4.59
N SER A 106 12.64 11.70 3.79
CA SER A 106 12.68 13.11 4.21
C SER A 106 11.39 13.46 4.93
N GLU A 107 11.49 14.22 6.04
CA GLU A 107 10.34 14.54 6.89
C GLU A 107 9.22 15.26 6.15
N ASN A 108 9.55 16.17 5.24
CA ASN A 108 8.57 16.98 4.54
C ASN A 108 8.22 16.43 3.16
N SER A 109 8.40 15.14 2.95
CA SER A 109 8.08 14.47 1.68
C SER A 109 6.77 13.72 1.79
N LEU A 110 6.24 13.31 0.64
CA LEU A 110 5.08 12.43 0.56
C LEU A 110 5.36 11.11 1.31
N TRP A 111 6.54 10.55 1.15
CA TRP A 111 6.94 9.31 1.82
C TRP A 111 7.06 9.51 3.33
N GLY A 112 7.46 10.71 3.77
CA GLY A 112 7.45 11.06 5.18
C GLY A 112 6.05 11.05 5.76
N ALA A 113 5.07 11.56 5.02
CA ALA A 113 3.67 11.56 5.46
C ALA A 113 3.14 10.13 5.60
N ILE A 114 3.40 9.26 4.62
CA ILE A 114 2.99 7.87 4.68
C ILE A 114 3.68 7.15 5.83
N PHE A 115 4.97 7.39 6.01
CA PHE A 115 5.76 6.82 7.11
C PHE A 115 5.13 7.13 8.46
N GLU A 116 4.74 8.38 8.69
CA GLU A 116 4.11 8.78 9.95
C GLU A 116 2.76 8.10 10.14
N MET A 117 1.97 7.96 9.08
CA MET A 117 0.70 7.24 9.14
C MET A 117 0.90 5.78 9.57
N VAL A 118 1.88 5.11 8.98
CA VAL A 118 2.18 3.71 9.30
C VAL A 118 2.70 3.59 10.72
N LYS A 119 3.58 4.50 11.12
CA LYS A 119 4.21 4.48 12.45
C LYS A 119 3.20 4.67 13.57
N GLU A 120 2.19 5.52 13.35
CA GLU A 120 1.17 5.82 14.35
C GLU A 120 0.09 4.75 14.45
N GLU A 121 0.01 3.85 13.50
CA GLU A 121 -0.99 2.79 13.51
C GLU A 121 -0.67 1.80 14.63
N PRO A 122 -1.63 1.56 15.55
CA PRO A 122 -1.41 0.66 16.68
C PRO A 122 -1.32 -0.82 16.29
#